data_5b36f03d46a14b4dd20b06ee75847056
#
_entry.id   5b36f03d46a14b4dd20b06ee75847056
#
_cell.length_a   1.000
_cell.length_b   1.000
_cell.length_c   1.000
_cell.angle_alpha   90.00
_cell.angle_beta   90.00
_cell.angle_gamma   90.00
#
_symmetry.space_group_name_H-M   'P 1'
#
loop_
_entity.id
_entity.type
_entity.pdbx_description
1 polymer ?
#
loop_
_entity_poly.entity_id
_entity_poly.type
_entity_poly.pdbx_seq_one_letter_code
_entity_poly.pdbx_strand_id
1 'polypeptide(L)'
;MNPDAVEEKQEEGNILVWLTAFGLLAAMIGIFIYVPTERTEGVIQRIMYFHVPCAWLSFFAFFVVFICSILFLWKKDREWDIYAHASAGIGVVFCSLVLITGPIWARPIWGAWWVWDARLTSTLILWLIYVAYLMLRA
;
A
#
# COMPACT_ATOMS: atom_id res chain seq x y z
N MET A 1 12.12 -16.72 28.39
CA MET A 1 12.31 -15.78 27.26
C MET A 1 13.45 -14.86 27.68
N ASN A 2 14.53 -14.78 26.89
CA ASN A 2 15.73 -14.00 27.27
C ASN A 2 15.37 -12.49 27.23
N PRO A 3 15.49 -11.73 28.34
CA PRO A 3 15.16 -10.31 28.38
C PRO A 3 15.99 -9.48 27.38
N ASP A 4 17.28 -9.83 27.20
CA ASP A 4 18.17 -9.12 26.29
C ASP A 4 17.70 -9.22 24.83
N ALA A 5 17.16 -10.38 24.41
CA ALA A 5 16.62 -10.57 23.06
C ALA A 5 15.27 -9.83 22.83
N VAL A 6 14.56 -9.50 23.91
CA VAL A 6 13.34 -8.69 23.83
C VAL A 6 13.70 -7.21 23.68
N GLU A 7 14.70 -6.74 24.45
CA GLU A 7 15.20 -5.37 24.35
C GLU A 7 15.83 -5.09 22.99
N GLU A 8 16.66 -6.00 22.46
CA GLU A 8 17.26 -5.88 21.12
C GLU A 8 16.19 -5.75 20.01
N LYS A 9 15.16 -6.60 20.04
CA LYS A 9 14.03 -6.50 19.08
C LYS A 9 13.24 -5.20 19.22
N GLN A 10 13.14 -4.66 20.41
CA GLN A 10 12.44 -3.41 20.66
C GLN A 10 13.23 -2.21 20.18
N GLU A 11 14.57 -2.24 20.33
CA GLU A 11 15.46 -1.22 19.78
C GLU A 11 15.46 -1.22 18.26
N GLU A 12 15.56 -2.39 17.62
CA GLU A 12 15.45 -2.50 16.16
C GLU A 12 14.10 -1.96 15.63
N GLY A 13 13.00 -2.30 16.33
CA GLY A 13 11.68 -1.77 16.02
C GLY A 13 11.63 -0.25 16.11
N ASN A 14 12.22 0.33 17.13
CA ASN A 14 12.29 1.78 17.32
C ASN A 14 13.11 2.46 16.21
N ILE A 15 14.26 1.90 15.82
CA ILE A 15 15.10 2.43 14.74
C ILE A 15 14.33 2.47 13.43
N LEU A 16 13.62 1.39 13.08
CA LEU A 16 12.81 1.33 11.87
C LEU A 16 11.68 2.37 11.87
N VAL A 17 11.02 2.57 13.01
CA VAL A 17 9.98 3.59 13.17
C VAL A 17 10.56 4.99 12.93
N TRP A 18 11.70 5.32 13.53
CA TRP A 18 12.33 6.64 13.35
C TRP A 18 12.83 6.86 11.93
N LEU A 19 13.42 5.85 11.29
CA LEU A 19 13.85 5.93 9.89
C LEU A 19 12.65 6.16 8.96
N THR A 20 11.56 5.44 9.20
CA THR A 20 10.31 5.60 8.43
C THR A 20 9.71 6.99 8.63
N ALA A 21 9.63 7.46 9.87
CA ALA A 21 9.10 8.79 10.19
C ALA A 21 9.95 9.90 9.53
N PHE A 22 11.26 9.79 9.61
CA PHE A 22 12.17 10.74 8.97
C PHE A 22 12.05 10.71 7.45
N GLY A 23 12.00 9.51 6.85
CA GLY A 23 11.80 9.33 5.40
C GLY A 23 10.48 9.93 4.92
N LEU A 24 9.38 9.71 5.64
CA LEU A 24 8.08 10.30 5.35
C LEU A 24 8.12 11.82 5.46
N LEU A 25 8.73 12.36 6.51
CA LEU A 25 8.86 13.82 6.70
C LEU A 25 9.67 14.44 5.56
N ALA A 26 10.81 13.84 5.20
CA ALA A 26 11.63 14.30 4.09
C ALA A 26 10.87 14.25 2.74
N ALA A 27 10.10 13.19 2.49
CA ALA A 27 9.25 13.08 1.32
C ALA A 27 8.16 14.18 1.29
N MET A 28 7.50 14.44 2.43
CA MET A 28 6.51 15.52 2.55
C MET A 28 7.12 16.90 2.26
N ILE A 29 8.29 17.19 2.84
CA ILE A 29 9.02 18.44 2.57
C ILE A 29 9.36 18.52 1.08
N GLY A 30 9.89 17.44 0.49
CA GLY A 30 10.19 17.38 -0.93
C GLY A 30 8.98 17.68 -1.81
N ILE A 31 7.85 17.03 -1.56
CA ILE A 31 6.63 17.17 -2.36
C ILE A 31 6.01 18.56 -2.23
N PHE A 32 5.94 19.11 -1.04
CA PHE A 32 5.20 20.36 -0.81
C PHE A 32 6.04 21.62 -0.93
N ILE A 33 7.33 21.55 -0.63
CA ILE A 33 8.22 22.73 -0.60
C ILE A 33 9.17 22.76 -1.79
N TYR A 34 9.79 21.62 -2.14
CA TYR A 34 10.84 21.59 -3.15
C TYR A 34 10.32 21.38 -4.59
N VAL A 35 9.30 20.52 -4.77
CA VAL A 35 8.79 20.20 -6.11
C VAL A 35 8.02 21.40 -6.68
N PRO A 36 8.40 21.93 -7.85
CA PRO A 36 7.68 23.02 -8.52
C PRO A 36 6.28 22.54 -8.92
N THR A 37 5.36 23.49 -8.99
CA THR A 37 4.00 23.21 -9.45
C THR A 37 4.02 22.84 -10.94
N GLU A 38 3.40 21.72 -11.28
CA GLU A 38 3.29 21.24 -12.66
C GLU A 38 2.45 22.21 -13.49
N ARG A 39 2.81 22.38 -14.78
CA ARG A 39 2.21 23.41 -15.64
C ARG A 39 0.81 23.05 -16.15
N THR A 40 0.53 21.77 -16.33
CA THR A 40 -0.73 21.28 -16.94
C THR A 40 -1.75 20.92 -15.85
N GLU A 41 -1.33 20.17 -14.83
CA GLU A 41 -2.21 19.64 -13.79
C GLU A 41 -2.18 20.51 -12.50
N GLY A 42 -1.26 21.45 -12.42
CA GLY A 42 -1.15 22.34 -11.28
C GLY A 42 -0.79 21.63 -9.98
N VAL A 43 -1.35 22.10 -8.88
CA VAL A 43 -1.10 21.57 -7.51
C VAL A 43 -1.63 20.14 -7.36
N ILE A 44 -2.64 19.76 -8.14
CA ILE A 44 -3.30 18.45 -8.07
C ILE A 44 -2.33 17.30 -8.40
N GLN A 45 -1.31 17.56 -9.25
CA GLN A 45 -0.25 16.61 -9.56
C GLN A 45 0.44 16.05 -8.30
N ARG A 46 0.48 16.80 -7.21
CA ARG A 46 1.10 16.36 -5.96
C ARG A 46 0.46 15.10 -5.36
N ILE A 47 -0.81 14.84 -5.66
CA ILE A 47 -1.50 13.61 -5.25
C ILE A 47 -0.81 12.36 -5.84
N MET A 48 -0.26 12.47 -7.06
CA MET A 48 0.41 11.35 -7.72
C MET A 48 1.66 10.86 -6.98
N TYR A 49 2.36 11.73 -6.24
CA TYR A 49 3.52 11.34 -5.45
C TYR A 49 3.16 10.42 -4.26
N PHE A 50 1.89 10.40 -3.84
CA PHE A 50 1.36 9.45 -2.86
C PHE A 50 0.67 8.28 -3.54
N HIS A 51 -0.14 8.56 -4.56
CA HIS A 51 -0.94 7.58 -5.25
C HIS A 51 -0.09 6.49 -5.90
N VAL A 52 0.94 6.87 -6.66
CA VAL A 52 1.78 5.92 -7.40
C VAL A 52 2.56 4.98 -6.47
N PRO A 53 3.28 5.44 -5.43
CA PRO A 53 3.90 4.55 -4.46
C PRO A 53 2.91 3.63 -3.76
N CYS A 54 1.73 4.12 -3.36
CA CYS A 54 0.70 3.29 -2.76
C CYS A 54 0.22 2.19 -3.72
N ALA A 55 0.06 2.50 -5.01
CA ALA A 55 -0.32 1.52 -6.02
C ALA A 55 0.76 0.43 -6.17
N TRP A 56 2.02 0.81 -6.26
CA TRP A 56 3.13 -0.14 -6.33
C TRP A 56 3.22 -1.04 -5.10
N LEU A 57 3.11 -0.47 -3.91
CA LEU A 57 3.14 -1.25 -2.66
C LEU A 57 1.94 -2.20 -2.56
N SER A 58 0.76 -1.76 -2.98
CA SER A 58 -0.43 -2.61 -3.01
C SER A 58 -0.24 -3.82 -3.95
N PHE A 59 0.16 -3.57 -5.20
CA PHE A 59 0.38 -4.65 -6.16
C PHE A 59 1.52 -5.59 -5.74
N PHE A 60 2.60 -5.05 -5.18
CA PHE A 60 3.68 -5.86 -4.66
C PHE A 60 3.22 -6.75 -3.50
N ALA A 61 2.43 -6.21 -2.56
CA ALA A 61 1.87 -6.98 -1.45
C ALA A 61 0.96 -8.11 -1.96
N PHE A 62 0.09 -7.85 -2.94
CA PHE A 62 -0.74 -8.88 -3.54
C PHE A 62 0.06 -9.92 -4.33
N PHE A 63 1.15 -9.52 -4.96
CA PHE A 63 2.08 -10.46 -5.59
C PHE A 63 2.74 -11.38 -4.56
N VAL A 64 3.13 -10.85 -3.39
CA VAL A 64 3.65 -11.67 -2.27
C VAL A 64 2.58 -12.66 -1.79
N VAL A 65 1.31 -12.24 -1.66
CA VAL A 65 0.20 -13.14 -1.32
C VAL A 65 0.11 -14.29 -2.34
N PHE A 66 0.19 -13.98 -3.62
CA PHE A 66 0.15 -14.98 -4.69
C PHE A 66 1.27 -16.02 -4.54
N ILE A 67 2.52 -15.58 -4.37
CA ILE A 67 3.66 -16.46 -4.19
C ILE A 67 3.52 -17.31 -2.92
N CYS A 68 3.20 -16.67 -1.78
CA CYS A 68 3.03 -17.37 -0.52
C CYS A 68 1.89 -18.39 -0.56
N SER A 69 0.79 -18.09 -1.27
CA SER A 69 -0.32 -19.03 -1.46
C SER A 69 0.10 -20.27 -2.28
N ILE A 70 0.88 -20.09 -3.34
CA ILE A 70 1.44 -21.22 -4.11
C ILE A 70 2.35 -22.07 -3.22
N LEU A 71 3.26 -21.44 -2.47
CA LEU A 71 4.18 -22.15 -1.59
C LEU A 71 3.45 -22.89 -0.47
N PHE A 72 2.39 -22.29 0.08
CA PHE A 72 1.52 -22.97 1.06
C PHE A 72 0.84 -24.20 0.46
N LEU A 73 0.29 -24.12 -0.73
CA LEU A 73 -0.35 -25.25 -1.40
C LEU A 73 0.65 -26.37 -1.70
N TRP A 74 1.88 -26.03 -2.03
CA TRP A 74 2.92 -27.00 -2.38
C TRP A 74 3.58 -27.62 -1.15
N LYS A 75 4.03 -26.78 -0.19
CA LYS A 75 4.80 -27.24 0.99
C LYS A 75 3.93 -27.60 2.19
N LYS A 76 2.68 -27.13 2.23
CA LYS A 76 1.74 -27.30 3.36
C LYS A 76 2.26 -26.75 4.70
N ASP A 77 3.18 -25.80 4.65
CA ASP A 77 3.78 -25.16 5.80
C ASP A 77 3.01 -23.90 6.16
N ARG A 78 2.58 -23.81 7.43
CA ARG A 78 1.73 -22.73 7.96
C ARG A 78 2.41 -21.36 7.91
N GLU A 79 3.72 -21.29 7.90
CA GLU A 79 4.43 -20.00 7.83
C GLU A 79 4.06 -19.22 6.56
N TRP A 80 3.97 -19.90 5.41
CA TRP A 80 3.57 -19.26 4.16
C TRP A 80 2.16 -18.68 4.20
N ASP A 81 1.27 -19.34 4.92
CA ASP A 81 -0.08 -18.86 5.13
C ASP A 81 -0.13 -17.60 6.00
N ILE A 82 0.71 -17.52 7.05
CA ILE A 82 0.84 -16.34 7.90
C ILE A 82 1.38 -15.15 7.09
N TYR A 83 2.42 -15.37 6.26
CA TYR A 83 2.96 -14.32 5.39
C TYR A 83 1.94 -13.84 4.36
N ALA A 84 1.17 -14.75 3.77
CA ALA A 84 0.10 -14.40 2.83
C ALA A 84 -0.97 -13.53 3.50
N HIS A 85 -1.41 -13.89 4.72
CA HIS A 85 -2.41 -13.13 5.46
C HIS A 85 -1.91 -11.72 5.83
N ALA A 86 -0.70 -11.61 6.37
CA ALA A 86 -0.10 -10.33 6.73
C ALA A 86 0.07 -9.41 5.50
N SER A 87 0.57 -9.98 4.38
CA SER A 87 0.74 -9.24 3.13
C SER A 87 -0.60 -8.79 2.53
N ALA A 88 -1.66 -9.60 2.64
CA ALA A 88 -2.99 -9.21 2.19
C ALA A 88 -3.53 -7.99 2.96
N GLY A 89 -3.32 -7.94 4.28
CA GLY A 89 -3.68 -6.78 5.10
C GLY A 89 -2.98 -5.50 4.64
N ILE A 90 -1.66 -5.57 4.41
CA ILE A 90 -0.88 -4.45 3.89
C ILE A 90 -1.39 -4.03 2.51
N GLY A 91 -1.63 -5.00 1.61
CA GLY A 91 -2.13 -4.74 0.25
C GLY A 91 -3.48 -4.03 0.25
N VAL A 92 -4.42 -4.46 1.12
CA VAL A 92 -5.74 -3.84 1.25
C VAL A 92 -5.64 -2.39 1.75
N VAL A 93 -4.78 -2.11 2.73
CA VAL A 93 -4.57 -0.73 3.24
C VAL A 93 -4.07 0.18 2.12
N PHE A 94 -3.01 -0.20 1.41
CA PHE A 94 -2.46 0.62 0.33
C PHE A 94 -3.43 0.72 -0.87
N CYS A 95 -4.15 -0.35 -1.22
CA CYS A 95 -5.16 -0.30 -2.26
C CYS A 95 -6.34 0.63 -1.90
N SER A 96 -6.73 0.68 -0.62
CA SER A 96 -7.72 1.65 -0.14
C SER A 96 -7.25 3.08 -0.34
N LEU A 97 -5.98 3.39 -0.05
CA LEU A 97 -5.40 4.70 -0.32
C LEU A 97 -5.42 5.05 -1.81
N VAL A 98 -5.14 4.07 -2.67
CA VAL A 98 -5.23 4.24 -4.14
C VAL A 98 -6.66 4.56 -4.57
N LEU A 99 -7.65 3.81 -4.07
CA LEU A 99 -9.06 4.01 -4.39
C LEU A 99 -9.63 5.32 -3.84
N ILE A 100 -9.03 5.90 -2.81
CA ILE A 100 -9.39 7.22 -2.28
C ILE A 100 -8.69 8.35 -3.05
N THR A 101 -7.38 8.25 -3.25
CA THR A 101 -6.59 9.33 -3.86
C THR A 101 -6.81 9.43 -5.36
N GLY A 102 -7.12 8.31 -6.03
CA GLY A 102 -7.41 8.26 -7.47
C GLY A 102 -8.58 9.16 -7.88
N PRO A 103 -9.78 9.02 -7.31
CA PRO A 103 -10.93 9.89 -7.57
C PRO A 103 -10.67 11.37 -7.24
N ILE A 104 -9.92 11.67 -6.18
CA ILE A 104 -9.59 13.05 -5.81
C ILE A 104 -8.74 13.70 -6.91
N TRP A 105 -7.79 12.98 -7.49
CA TRP A 105 -7.02 13.44 -8.65
C TRP A 105 -7.88 13.46 -9.92
N ALA A 106 -8.70 12.42 -10.15
CA ALA A 106 -9.48 12.27 -11.39
C ALA A 106 -10.51 13.40 -11.59
N ARG A 107 -11.13 13.87 -10.52
CA ARG A 107 -12.20 14.88 -10.59
C ARG A 107 -11.78 16.17 -11.29
N PRO A 108 -10.67 16.85 -10.93
CA PRO A 108 -10.22 18.06 -11.63
C PRO A 108 -9.63 17.79 -13.01
N ILE A 109 -9.07 16.59 -13.26
CA ILE A 109 -8.39 16.28 -14.52
C ILE A 109 -9.36 15.76 -15.59
N TRP A 110 -10.28 14.86 -15.20
CA TRP A 110 -11.24 14.21 -16.11
C TRP A 110 -12.67 14.75 -15.99
N GLY A 111 -12.94 15.61 -15.01
CA GLY A 111 -14.28 16.12 -14.75
C GLY A 111 -15.21 15.12 -14.02
N ALA A 112 -14.76 13.90 -13.74
CA ALA A 112 -15.54 12.85 -13.09
C ALA A 112 -14.76 12.23 -11.91
N TRP A 113 -15.48 11.88 -10.84
CA TRP A 113 -14.88 11.19 -9.68
C TRP A 113 -14.49 9.74 -10.02
N TRP A 114 -15.23 9.11 -10.89
CA TRP A 114 -15.06 7.72 -11.27
C TRP A 114 -15.42 7.48 -12.73
N VAL A 115 -14.63 6.66 -13.40
CA VAL A 115 -14.91 6.17 -14.75
C VAL A 115 -14.80 4.65 -14.72
N TRP A 116 -15.78 3.95 -15.30
CA TRP A 116 -15.80 2.48 -15.35
C TRP A 116 -14.89 1.97 -16.48
N ASP A 117 -13.61 2.33 -16.41
CA ASP A 117 -12.59 1.75 -17.27
C ASP A 117 -12.05 0.43 -16.70
N ALA A 118 -11.32 -0.31 -17.51
CA ALA A 118 -10.76 -1.60 -17.10
C ALA A 118 -9.81 -1.48 -15.91
N ARG A 119 -9.05 -0.40 -15.81
CA ARG A 119 -8.05 -0.16 -14.77
C ARG A 119 -8.70 0.08 -13.40
N LEU A 120 -9.62 1.05 -13.30
CA LEU A 120 -10.29 1.38 -12.04
C LEU A 120 -11.19 0.23 -11.59
N THR A 121 -11.93 -0.36 -12.52
CA THR A 121 -12.84 -1.47 -12.24
C THR A 121 -12.08 -2.70 -11.74
N SER A 122 -10.98 -3.08 -12.40
CA SER A 122 -10.18 -4.24 -11.95
C SER A 122 -9.50 -4.00 -10.60
N THR A 123 -9.05 -2.78 -10.32
CA THR A 123 -8.48 -2.42 -9.01
C THR A 123 -9.53 -2.52 -7.90
N LEU A 124 -10.75 -2.06 -8.14
CA LEU A 124 -11.86 -2.18 -7.19
C LEU A 124 -12.22 -3.65 -6.94
N ILE A 125 -12.32 -4.46 -7.99
CA ILE A 125 -12.61 -5.89 -7.88
C ILE A 125 -11.50 -6.59 -7.09
N LEU A 126 -10.24 -6.30 -7.39
CA LEU A 126 -9.09 -6.84 -6.67
C LEU A 126 -9.16 -6.51 -5.19
N TRP A 127 -9.45 -5.26 -4.84
CA TRP A 127 -9.64 -4.83 -3.46
C TRP A 127 -10.77 -5.59 -2.76
N LEU A 128 -11.93 -5.73 -3.39
CA LEU A 128 -13.08 -6.48 -2.84
C LEU A 128 -12.74 -7.95 -2.58
N ILE A 129 -12.01 -8.60 -3.49
CA ILE A 129 -11.55 -9.99 -3.33
C ILE A 129 -10.67 -10.13 -2.08
N TYR A 130 -9.70 -9.24 -1.89
CA TYR A 130 -8.82 -9.32 -0.74
C TYR A 130 -9.47 -8.89 0.58
N VAL A 131 -10.42 -7.97 0.56
CA VAL A 131 -11.26 -7.66 1.74
C VAL A 131 -12.07 -8.89 2.13
N ALA A 132 -12.73 -9.55 1.17
CA ALA A 132 -13.47 -10.78 1.43
C ALA A 132 -12.55 -11.91 1.95
N TYR A 133 -11.35 -12.06 1.37
CA TYR A 133 -10.35 -13.00 1.86
C TYR A 133 -9.97 -12.76 3.33
N LEU A 134 -9.74 -11.50 3.73
CA LEU A 134 -9.43 -11.17 5.11
C LEU A 134 -10.62 -11.41 6.05
N MET A 135 -11.84 -11.07 5.62
CA MET A 135 -13.06 -11.29 6.41
C MET A 135 -13.34 -12.77 6.65
N LEU A 136 -13.06 -13.64 5.68
CA LEU A 136 -13.24 -15.10 5.83
C LEU A 136 -12.21 -15.75 6.77
N ARG A 137 -11.17 -15.01 7.13
CA ARG A 137 -10.05 -15.49 7.97
C ARG A 137 -9.93 -14.79 9.32
N ALA A 138 -10.86 -13.88 9.63
CA ALA A 138 -10.89 -13.11 10.88
C ALA A 138 -11.37 -13.95 12.09
#